data_8d139a21b60d99036a85208f7ccbf874
#
_entry.id   8d139a21b60d99036a85208f7ccbf874
#
_cell.length_a   1.000
_cell.length_b   1.000
_cell.length_c   1.000
_cell.angle_alpha   90.00
_cell.angle_beta   90.00
_cell.angle_gamma   90.00
#
_symmetry.space_group_name_H-M   'P 1'
#
loop_
_entity.id
_entity.type
_entity.pdbx_description
1 polymer ?
#
loop_
_entity_poly.entity_id
_entity_poly.type
_entity_poly.pdbx_seq_one_letter_code
_entity_poly.pdbx_strand_id
1 'polypeptide(L)'
;MDYSNIFTSMQAEVTLIAVIVLLFLYDLIAGERGRRRFSAVACGLLALQVAVNVVPGTPGEVFGGMFQYVPMHSVVKSVLTVGTLIVFLQADAWLRRGDTAHKQGEFYILTLSTLLGMYLMVGAGNFLLFFIGMELASVPMACLVAFDKYKRYSAEAGAKYILCALFASGLMLYGISFFYGTTGTLYFGDMAARITGSPLQIMAMVFFFAGLGFKISLVPFHLWTADTYQGAPTTVTSYLSVVSKGSAAFVLMTVLRKVFGPMIGQWQTLLYAVTVLSITVANLFAIRQKDLKRFLAFSSISQAGYIMLAVIGGSAFGMTSLVFYVLVYMAANLAVFGVVSTVEQHSGGKVGIEDYNGLYRTNPKLALMMTLALFSLAGIPPFAGFFSKFFVFAAAFKGGFHLLVFIALINTVVSLYYYLLVVKAMYITPNDAPVAPFRSDRYTRISLALCMAGVLLLGVVSAVYDGINAFAFGL
;
A
#
# COMPACT_ATOMS: atom_id res chain seq x y z
N MET A 1 -6.50 33.77 10.64
CA MET A 1 -5.92 32.59 9.98
C MET A 1 -5.40 33.02 8.64
N ASP A 2 -4.12 32.86 8.38
CA ASP A 2 -3.54 33.19 7.08
C ASP A 2 -3.79 32.00 6.13
N TYR A 3 -4.62 32.20 5.11
CA TYR A 3 -4.94 31.18 4.11
C TYR A 3 -4.02 31.25 2.89
N SER A 4 -3.04 32.16 2.89
CA SER A 4 -2.12 32.37 1.76
C SER A 4 -1.29 31.13 1.42
N ASN A 5 -0.98 30.30 2.42
CA ASN A 5 -0.13 29.13 2.28
C ASN A 5 -0.89 27.84 1.83
N ILE A 6 -2.22 27.88 1.71
CA ILE A 6 -2.98 26.67 1.32
C ILE A 6 -2.53 26.19 -0.07
N PHE A 7 -2.44 27.11 -1.04
CA PHE A 7 -2.10 26.73 -2.41
C PHE A 7 -0.62 26.34 -2.60
N THR A 8 0.27 26.70 -1.68
CA THR A 8 1.69 26.41 -1.77
C THR A 8 2.10 25.18 -0.97
N SER A 9 1.53 25.00 0.24
CA SER A 9 1.87 23.87 1.12
C SER A 9 0.93 22.68 0.95
N MET A 10 -0.32 22.89 0.50
CA MET A 10 -1.31 21.83 0.24
C MET A 10 -1.64 21.68 -1.26
N GLN A 11 -0.71 22.03 -2.14
CA GLN A 11 -0.94 21.97 -3.59
C GLN A 11 -1.40 20.56 -4.05
N ALA A 12 -0.84 19.50 -3.47
CA ALA A 12 -1.17 18.14 -3.81
C ALA A 12 -2.61 17.76 -3.45
N GLU A 13 -3.09 18.18 -2.27
CA GLU A 13 -4.45 17.97 -1.80
C GLU A 13 -5.46 18.76 -2.62
N VAL A 14 -5.19 20.05 -2.83
CA VAL A 14 -6.08 20.95 -3.58
C VAL A 14 -6.24 20.49 -5.02
N THR A 15 -5.13 20.12 -5.68
CA THR A 15 -5.19 19.62 -7.07
C THR A 15 -5.89 18.26 -7.14
N LEU A 16 -5.69 17.37 -6.16
CA LEU A 16 -6.39 16.09 -6.12
C LEU A 16 -7.91 16.27 -5.91
N ILE A 17 -8.32 17.22 -5.05
CA ILE A 17 -9.75 17.57 -4.88
C ILE A 17 -10.30 18.10 -6.22
N ALA A 18 -9.55 18.95 -6.92
CA ALA A 18 -9.97 19.43 -8.25
C ALA A 18 -10.14 18.27 -9.25
N VAL A 19 -9.22 17.28 -9.25
CA VAL A 19 -9.33 16.07 -10.09
C VAL A 19 -10.60 15.29 -9.74
N ILE A 20 -10.89 15.09 -8.45
CA ILE A 20 -12.12 14.39 -8.00
C ILE A 20 -13.37 15.11 -8.49
N VAL A 21 -13.43 16.44 -8.32
CA VAL A 21 -14.58 17.26 -8.76
C VAL A 21 -14.72 17.20 -10.28
N LEU A 22 -13.63 17.33 -11.03
CA LEU A 22 -13.65 17.23 -12.49
C LEU A 22 -14.16 15.87 -12.99
N LEU A 23 -13.73 14.77 -12.36
CA LEU A 23 -14.22 13.43 -12.71
C LEU A 23 -15.67 13.24 -12.33
N PHE A 24 -16.12 13.78 -11.20
CA PHE A 24 -17.52 13.76 -10.80
C PHE A 24 -18.41 14.52 -11.79
N LEU A 25 -18.02 15.74 -12.19
CA LEU A 25 -18.73 16.52 -13.20
C LEU A 25 -18.70 15.82 -14.55
N TYR A 26 -17.58 15.20 -14.92
CA TYR A 26 -17.48 14.43 -16.14
C TYR A 26 -18.44 13.23 -16.15
N ASP A 27 -18.57 12.50 -15.04
CA ASP A 27 -19.50 11.37 -14.92
C ASP A 27 -20.98 11.79 -15.05
N LEU A 28 -21.34 12.96 -14.51
CA LEU A 28 -22.70 13.51 -14.61
C LEU A 28 -23.06 13.93 -16.05
N ILE A 29 -22.09 14.48 -16.80
CA ILE A 29 -22.34 15.06 -18.13
C ILE A 29 -22.10 14.02 -19.24
N ALA A 30 -21.23 13.04 -18.99
CA ALA A 30 -20.81 12.08 -19.99
C ALA A 30 -21.91 11.09 -20.35
N GLY A 31 -22.46 11.21 -21.56
CA GLY A 31 -23.29 10.17 -22.15
C GLY A 31 -22.47 8.90 -22.49
N GLU A 32 -23.08 7.92 -23.17
CA GLU A 32 -22.41 6.63 -23.50
C GLU A 32 -21.05 6.78 -24.20
N ARG A 33 -20.90 7.78 -25.08
CA ARG A 33 -19.62 8.04 -25.78
C ARG A 33 -18.55 8.55 -24.80
N GLY A 34 -18.92 9.35 -23.82
CA GLY A 34 -18.03 9.84 -22.76
C GLY A 34 -17.55 8.71 -21.86
N ARG A 35 -18.46 7.81 -21.46
CA ARG A 35 -18.12 6.64 -20.62
C ARG A 35 -17.06 5.76 -21.27
N ARG A 36 -17.05 5.58 -22.58
CA ARG A 36 -15.98 4.83 -23.28
C ARG A 36 -14.59 5.45 -23.12
N ARG A 37 -14.50 6.76 -22.88
CA ARG A 37 -13.25 7.51 -22.70
C ARG A 37 -12.91 7.78 -21.23
N PHE A 38 -13.75 7.37 -20.29
CA PHE A 38 -13.61 7.71 -18.87
C PHE A 38 -12.26 7.29 -18.33
N SER A 39 -11.81 6.07 -18.57
CA SER A 39 -10.49 5.57 -18.16
C SER A 39 -9.34 6.42 -18.69
N ALA A 40 -9.42 6.89 -19.95
CA ALA A 40 -8.39 7.73 -20.54
C ALA A 40 -8.33 9.11 -19.84
N VAL A 41 -9.50 9.70 -19.55
CA VAL A 41 -9.59 11.00 -18.84
C VAL A 41 -9.08 10.83 -17.40
N ALA A 42 -9.51 9.80 -16.68
CA ALA A 42 -9.08 9.54 -15.32
C ALA A 42 -7.56 9.30 -15.23
N CYS A 43 -7.00 8.48 -16.11
CA CYS A 43 -5.56 8.24 -16.17
C CYS A 43 -4.79 9.52 -16.56
N GLY A 44 -5.31 10.34 -17.48
CA GLY A 44 -4.68 11.59 -17.90
C GLY A 44 -4.64 12.63 -16.77
N LEU A 45 -5.75 12.82 -16.06
CA LEU A 45 -5.81 13.71 -14.90
C LEU A 45 -4.91 13.23 -13.76
N LEU A 46 -4.85 11.92 -13.52
CA LEU A 46 -4.00 11.37 -12.48
C LEU A 46 -2.50 11.43 -12.87
N ALA A 47 -2.16 11.31 -14.15
CA ALA A 47 -0.80 11.55 -14.63
C ALA A 47 -0.37 13.01 -14.44
N LEU A 48 -1.28 13.96 -14.66
CA LEU A 48 -1.05 15.38 -14.33
C LEU A 48 -0.84 15.57 -12.81
N GLN A 49 -1.62 14.88 -11.98
CA GLN A 49 -1.44 14.90 -10.52
C GLN A 49 -0.05 14.38 -10.10
N VAL A 50 0.49 13.34 -10.77
CA VAL A 50 1.86 12.87 -10.55
C VAL A 50 2.85 14.00 -10.84
N ALA A 51 2.69 14.70 -11.97
CA ALA A 51 3.58 15.82 -12.33
C ALA A 51 3.54 16.95 -11.30
N VAL A 52 2.36 17.29 -10.77
CA VAL A 52 2.22 18.29 -9.69
C VAL A 52 2.92 17.82 -8.41
N ASN A 53 2.78 16.56 -8.03
CA ASN A 53 3.38 16.03 -6.80
C ASN A 53 4.90 15.98 -6.82
N VAL A 54 5.52 15.80 -8.01
CA VAL A 54 6.99 15.81 -8.17
C VAL A 54 7.59 17.15 -7.88
N VAL A 55 6.83 18.24 -8.08
CA VAL A 55 7.26 19.61 -7.74
C VAL A 55 7.03 19.83 -6.24
N PRO A 56 8.08 19.98 -5.42
CA PRO A 56 7.90 20.20 -3.99
C PRO A 56 7.21 21.55 -3.74
N GLY A 57 6.24 21.55 -2.82
CA GLY A 57 5.65 22.77 -2.30
C GLY A 57 6.59 23.50 -1.35
N THR A 58 6.16 24.64 -0.85
CA THR A 58 6.89 25.35 0.21
C THR A 58 6.65 24.69 1.56
N PRO A 59 7.73 24.34 2.32
CA PRO A 59 7.59 23.86 3.69
C PRO A 59 6.80 24.87 4.53
N GLY A 60 5.84 24.37 5.30
CA GLY A 60 5.00 25.26 6.11
C GLY A 60 3.85 24.54 6.80
N GLU A 61 3.13 25.29 7.60
CA GLU A 61 1.96 24.84 8.35
C GLU A 61 0.70 25.54 7.86
N VAL A 62 -0.39 24.79 7.83
CA VAL A 62 -1.72 25.29 7.44
C VAL A 62 -2.72 24.92 8.53
N PHE A 63 -3.81 25.68 8.63
CA PHE A 63 -4.86 25.51 9.64
C PHE A 63 -4.33 25.50 11.07
N GLY A 64 -3.42 26.42 11.40
CA GLY A 64 -2.86 26.54 12.74
C GLY A 64 -2.03 25.34 13.18
N GLY A 65 -1.28 24.72 12.24
CA GLY A 65 -0.42 23.59 12.51
C GLY A 65 -1.13 22.22 12.44
N MET A 66 -2.43 22.18 12.10
CA MET A 66 -3.13 20.91 11.90
C MET A 66 -2.57 20.13 10.71
N PHE A 67 -2.18 20.84 9.66
CA PHE A 67 -1.48 20.27 8.50
C PHE A 67 -0.06 20.82 8.44
N GLN A 68 0.90 19.94 8.22
CA GLN A 68 2.32 20.27 8.08
C GLN A 68 2.85 19.68 6.78
N TYR A 69 3.56 20.50 6.01
CA TYR A 69 4.21 20.05 4.80
C TYR A 69 5.73 20.06 4.94
N VAL A 70 6.34 18.93 4.58
CA VAL A 70 7.79 18.78 4.41
C VAL A 70 8.07 18.13 3.04
N PRO A 71 9.24 18.40 2.40
CA PRO A 71 9.52 17.90 1.04
C PRO A 71 9.39 16.40 0.86
N MET A 72 9.66 15.60 1.90
CA MET A 72 9.45 14.12 1.88
C MET A 72 8.00 13.73 1.59
N HIS A 73 7.02 14.56 1.98
CA HIS A 73 5.61 14.31 1.69
C HIS A 73 5.33 14.30 0.18
N SER A 74 6.01 15.14 -0.62
CA SER A 74 5.90 15.10 -2.09
C SER A 74 6.38 13.77 -2.67
N VAL A 75 7.49 13.24 -2.17
CA VAL A 75 8.00 11.94 -2.61
C VAL A 75 6.99 10.83 -2.31
N VAL A 76 6.49 10.78 -1.07
CA VAL A 76 5.51 9.76 -0.66
C VAL A 76 4.23 9.88 -1.47
N LYS A 77 3.66 11.09 -1.61
CA LYS A 77 2.45 11.33 -2.40
C LYS A 77 2.65 10.97 -3.87
N SER A 78 3.83 11.25 -4.45
CA SER A 78 4.19 10.83 -5.81
C SER A 78 4.16 9.31 -5.95
N VAL A 79 4.79 8.58 -5.01
CA VAL A 79 4.80 7.11 -5.00
C VAL A 79 3.36 6.57 -4.94
N LEU A 80 2.54 7.06 -4.01
CA LEU A 80 1.15 6.62 -3.87
C LEU A 80 0.32 6.91 -5.13
N THR A 81 0.54 8.07 -5.77
CA THR A 81 -0.19 8.46 -7.00
C THR A 81 0.23 7.61 -8.18
N VAL A 82 1.52 7.32 -8.34
CA VAL A 82 2.01 6.41 -9.40
C VAL A 82 1.41 5.02 -9.23
N GLY A 83 1.35 4.50 -8.00
CA GLY A 83 0.68 3.23 -7.71
C GLY A 83 -0.79 3.25 -8.09
N THR A 84 -1.50 4.32 -7.75
CA THR A 84 -2.91 4.50 -8.11
C THR A 84 -3.10 4.59 -9.63
N LEU A 85 -2.21 5.27 -10.34
CA LEU A 85 -2.23 5.34 -11.81
C LEU A 85 -2.05 3.97 -12.46
N ILE A 86 -1.13 3.16 -11.97
CA ILE A 86 -0.94 1.78 -12.43
C ILE A 86 -2.21 0.95 -12.20
N VAL A 87 -2.85 1.09 -11.03
CA VAL A 87 -4.13 0.43 -10.73
C VAL A 87 -5.23 0.90 -11.69
N PHE A 88 -5.33 2.18 -12.01
CA PHE A 88 -6.30 2.71 -12.99
C PHE A 88 -6.08 2.10 -14.37
N LEU A 89 -4.83 1.98 -14.81
CA LEU A 89 -4.52 1.30 -16.07
C LEU A 89 -4.93 -0.18 -16.05
N GLN A 90 -4.78 -0.88 -14.94
CA GLN A 90 -5.19 -2.29 -14.79
C GLN A 90 -6.70 -2.46 -14.66
N ALA A 91 -7.42 -1.44 -14.19
CA ALA A 91 -8.87 -1.49 -13.99
C ALA A 91 -9.67 -1.39 -15.29
N ASP A 92 -9.12 -0.82 -16.36
CA ASP A 92 -9.86 -0.49 -17.59
C ASP A 92 -10.63 -1.69 -18.18
N ALA A 93 -9.95 -2.82 -18.35
CA ALA A 93 -10.58 -4.02 -18.92
C ALA A 93 -11.73 -4.57 -18.04
N TRP A 94 -11.54 -4.57 -16.73
CA TRP A 94 -12.58 -4.99 -15.79
C TRP A 94 -13.76 -4.01 -15.76
N LEU A 95 -13.51 -2.72 -15.76
CA LEU A 95 -14.54 -1.68 -15.72
C LEU A 95 -15.35 -1.55 -17.02
N ARG A 96 -14.87 -2.11 -18.15
CA ARG A 96 -15.62 -2.17 -19.42
C ARG A 96 -16.59 -3.34 -19.51
N ARG A 97 -16.61 -4.23 -18.53
CA ARG A 97 -17.53 -5.37 -18.52
C ARG A 97 -18.98 -4.88 -18.28
N GLY A 98 -19.95 -5.61 -18.80
CA GLY A 98 -21.36 -5.22 -18.74
C GLY A 98 -21.90 -5.02 -17.33
N ASP A 99 -21.36 -5.76 -16.34
CA ASP A 99 -21.74 -5.68 -14.93
C ASP A 99 -21.11 -4.50 -14.17
N THR A 100 -20.03 -3.90 -14.70
CA THR A 100 -19.29 -2.82 -14.04
C THR A 100 -19.25 -1.51 -14.82
N ALA A 101 -19.55 -1.54 -16.13
CA ALA A 101 -19.42 -0.39 -17.01
C ALA A 101 -20.22 0.86 -16.56
N HIS A 102 -21.36 0.65 -15.92
CA HIS A 102 -22.20 1.75 -15.42
C HIS A 102 -21.69 2.36 -14.10
N LYS A 103 -20.70 1.73 -13.45
CA LYS A 103 -20.13 2.16 -12.16
C LYS A 103 -18.70 2.70 -12.28
N GLN A 104 -18.22 2.99 -13.49
CA GLN A 104 -16.84 3.46 -13.69
C GLN A 104 -16.54 4.71 -12.88
N GLY A 105 -17.42 5.71 -12.91
CA GLY A 105 -17.27 6.95 -12.15
C GLY A 105 -17.13 6.70 -10.64
N GLU A 106 -17.99 5.85 -10.09
CA GLU A 106 -17.94 5.46 -8.67
C GLU A 106 -16.56 4.87 -8.29
N PHE A 107 -16.03 3.97 -9.11
CA PHE A 107 -14.71 3.36 -8.86
C PHE A 107 -13.60 4.40 -8.78
N TYR A 108 -13.50 5.30 -9.77
CA TYR A 108 -12.45 6.30 -9.83
C TYR A 108 -12.58 7.32 -8.69
N ILE A 109 -13.78 7.81 -8.42
CA ILE A 109 -14.05 8.80 -7.37
C ILE A 109 -13.76 8.21 -5.98
N LEU A 110 -14.23 6.99 -5.68
CA LEU A 110 -13.98 6.32 -4.42
C LEU A 110 -12.47 6.07 -4.22
N THR A 111 -11.77 5.62 -5.26
CA THR A 111 -10.32 5.37 -5.19
C THR A 111 -9.55 6.67 -4.91
N LEU A 112 -9.89 7.77 -5.60
CA LEU A 112 -9.25 9.07 -5.37
C LEU A 112 -9.61 9.67 -4.00
N SER A 113 -10.82 9.41 -3.49
CA SER A 113 -11.19 9.80 -2.13
C SER A 113 -10.33 9.07 -1.09
N THR A 114 -10.05 7.77 -1.28
CA THR A 114 -9.11 7.06 -0.40
C THR A 114 -7.69 7.62 -0.50
N LEU A 115 -7.24 7.97 -1.71
CA LEU A 115 -5.94 8.58 -1.93
C LEU A 115 -5.84 9.96 -1.24
N LEU A 116 -6.89 10.77 -1.30
CA LEU A 116 -6.97 12.05 -0.58
C LEU A 116 -6.86 11.84 0.94
N GLY A 117 -7.55 10.84 1.48
CA GLY A 117 -7.42 10.45 2.88
C GLY A 117 -5.98 10.10 3.27
N MET A 118 -5.27 9.37 2.40
CA MET A 118 -3.85 9.04 2.61
C MET A 118 -2.96 10.30 2.56
N TYR A 119 -3.25 11.26 1.68
CA TYR A 119 -2.53 12.54 1.64
C TYR A 119 -2.70 13.33 2.93
N LEU A 120 -3.94 13.41 3.44
CA LEU A 120 -4.23 14.08 4.71
C LEU A 120 -3.51 13.41 5.88
N MET A 121 -3.46 12.07 5.94
CA MET A 121 -2.69 11.36 6.96
C MET A 121 -1.20 11.69 6.89
N VAL A 122 -0.62 11.71 5.67
CA VAL A 122 0.81 12.00 5.46
C VAL A 122 1.17 13.41 5.92
N GLY A 123 0.29 14.39 5.67
CA GLY A 123 0.50 15.80 6.05
C GLY A 123 -0.04 16.17 7.44
N ALA A 124 -0.57 15.23 8.22
CA ALA A 124 -1.14 15.54 9.52
C ALA A 124 -0.10 16.05 10.54
N GLY A 125 -0.40 17.18 11.16
CA GLY A 125 0.34 17.75 12.30
C GLY A 125 -0.36 17.53 13.65
N ASN A 126 -1.58 16.99 13.62
CA ASN A 126 -2.33 16.63 14.81
C ASN A 126 -3.16 15.34 14.62
N PHE A 127 -3.61 14.75 15.73
CA PHE A 127 -4.37 13.49 15.69
C PHE A 127 -5.79 13.64 15.14
N LEU A 128 -6.38 14.83 15.13
CA LEU A 128 -7.71 15.02 14.55
C LEU A 128 -7.64 14.89 13.02
N LEU A 129 -6.75 15.64 12.36
CA LEU A 129 -6.58 15.55 10.91
C LEU A 129 -6.08 14.16 10.49
N PHE A 130 -5.19 13.57 11.27
CA PHE A 130 -4.73 12.20 11.07
C PHE A 130 -5.89 11.21 11.06
N PHE A 131 -6.79 11.28 12.07
CA PHE A 131 -7.93 10.38 12.18
C PHE A 131 -8.94 10.58 11.02
N ILE A 132 -9.25 11.85 10.68
CA ILE A 132 -10.11 12.16 9.53
C ILE A 132 -9.51 11.57 8.23
N GLY A 133 -8.22 11.76 8.00
CA GLY A 133 -7.54 11.18 6.84
C GLY A 133 -7.60 9.66 6.82
N MET A 134 -7.45 9.01 7.97
CA MET A 134 -7.52 7.55 8.08
C MET A 134 -8.92 7.02 7.79
N GLU A 135 -9.98 7.66 8.27
CA GLU A 135 -11.35 7.27 7.98
C GLU A 135 -11.71 7.51 6.52
N LEU A 136 -11.29 8.63 5.94
CA LEU A 136 -11.46 8.91 4.52
C LEU A 136 -10.70 7.91 3.64
N ALA A 137 -9.57 7.36 4.11
CA ALA A 137 -8.85 6.29 3.42
C ALA A 137 -9.46 4.89 3.65
N SER A 138 -10.38 4.72 4.61
CA SER A 138 -10.90 3.39 5.02
C SER A 138 -12.34 3.16 4.59
N VAL A 139 -13.23 4.12 4.80
CA VAL A 139 -14.66 3.96 4.49
C VAL A 139 -14.94 3.79 2.99
N PRO A 140 -14.40 4.64 2.09
CA PRO A 140 -14.57 4.41 0.65
C PRO A 140 -13.88 3.12 0.18
N MET A 141 -12.80 2.69 0.85
CA MET A 141 -12.14 1.41 0.55
C MET A 141 -13.06 0.22 0.82
N ALA A 142 -13.89 0.26 1.86
CA ALA A 142 -14.88 -0.79 2.11
C ALA A 142 -15.88 -0.92 0.97
N CYS A 143 -16.32 0.21 0.40
CA CYS A 143 -17.18 0.24 -0.79
C CYS A 143 -16.47 -0.37 -2.01
N LEU A 144 -15.18 -0.07 -2.20
CA LEU A 144 -14.38 -0.66 -3.26
C LEU A 144 -14.21 -2.17 -3.09
N VAL A 145 -13.96 -2.66 -1.88
CA VAL A 145 -13.86 -4.10 -1.58
C VAL A 145 -15.17 -4.83 -1.91
N ALA A 146 -16.32 -4.22 -1.60
CA ALA A 146 -17.64 -4.73 -1.90
C ALA A 146 -18.17 -4.34 -3.30
N PHE A 147 -17.32 -3.85 -4.21
CA PHE A 147 -17.75 -3.24 -5.47
C PHE A 147 -18.61 -4.15 -6.34
N ASP A 148 -18.26 -5.44 -6.41
CA ASP A 148 -19.05 -6.48 -7.06
C ASP A 148 -20.14 -7.02 -6.11
N LYS A 149 -20.96 -6.15 -5.52
CA LYS A 149 -21.89 -6.44 -4.41
C LYS A 149 -22.84 -7.61 -4.64
N TYR A 150 -23.12 -7.96 -5.88
CA TYR A 150 -23.96 -9.11 -6.23
C TYR A 150 -23.23 -10.45 -6.14
N LYS A 151 -21.91 -10.42 -6.09
CA LYS A 151 -21.08 -11.61 -5.81
C LYS A 151 -20.97 -11.80 -4.30
N ARG A 152 -21.44 -12.92 -3.79
CA ARG A 152 -21.44 -13.24 -2.35
C ARG A 152 -20.07 -13.00 -1.71
N TYR A 153 -19.01 -13.43 -2.38
CA TYR A 153 -17.65 -13.27 -1.85
C TYR A 153 -17.20 -11.81 -1.71
N SER A 154 -17.59 -10.93 -2.65
CA SER A 154 -17.25 -9.51 -2.59
C SER A 154 -18.03 -8.80 -1.47
N ALA A 155 -19.31 -9.11 -1.33
CA ALA A 155 -20.14 -8.56 -0.25
C ALA A 155 -19.63 -9.01 1.14
N GLU A 156 -19.29 -10.29 1.30
CA GLU A 156 -18.71 -10.83 2.53
C GLU A 156 -17.36 -10.19 2.86
N ALA A 157 -16.48 -10.05 1.86
CA ALA A 157 -15.19 -9.39 2.01
C ALA A 157 -15.33 -7.93 2.47
N GLY A 158 -16.27 -7.17 1.88
CA GLY A 158 -16.58 -5.81 2.28
C GLY A 158 -17.10 -5.72 3.70
N ALA A 159 -18.02 -6.59 4.10
CA ALA A 159 -18.55 -6.64 5.46
C ALA A 159 -17.43 -6.95 6.49
N LYS A 160 -16.59 -7.95 6.22
CA LYS A 160 -15.45 -8.28 7.09
C LYS A 160 -14.46 -7.11 7.19
N TYR A 161 -14.15 -6.48 6.06
CA TYR A 161 -13.23 -5.34 6.06
C TYR A 161 -13.76 -4.18 6.89
N ILE A 162 -15.01 -3.73 6.65
CA ILE A 162 -15.55 -2.55 7.34
C ILE A 162 -15.72 -2.78 8.84
N LEU A 163 -16.21 -3.96 9.25
CA LEU A 163 -16.37 -4.28 10.66
C LEU A 163 -15.03 -4.29 11.41
N CYS A 164 -14.00 -4.93 10.83
CA CYS A 164 -12.67 -4.93 11.42
C CYS A 164 -12.03 -3.54 11.40
N ALA A 165 -12.24 -2.75 10.33
CA ALA A 165 -11.74 -1.39 10.23
C ALA A 165 -12.34 -0.48 11.30
N LEU A 166 -13.66 -0.49 11.47
CA LEU A 166 -14.36 0.31 12.49
C LEU A 166 -13.94 -0.08 13.91
N PHE A 167 -13.74 -1.38 14.17
CA PHE A 167 -13.24 -1.82 15.48
C PHE A 167 -11.81 -1.33 15.73
N ALA A 168 -10.94 -1.44 14.74
CA ALA A 168 -9.54 -1.00 14.86
C ALA A 168 -9.42 0.52 14.99
N SER A 169 -10.22 1.30 14.25
CA SER A 169 -10.24 2.77 14.39
C SER A 169 -10.86 3.21 15.70
N GLY A 170 -11.86 2.48 16.21
CA GLY A 170 -12.41 2.72 17.55
C GLY A 170 -11.36 2.53 18.65
N LEU A 171 -10.57 1.45 18.61
CA LEU A 171 -9.44 1.23 19.53
C LEU A 171 -8.40 2.34 19.43
N MET A 172 -8.06 2.75 18.21
CA MET A 172 -7.10 3.83 18.00
C MET A 172 -7.60 5.16 18.54
N LEU A 173 -8.86 5.50 18.31
CA LEU A 173 -9.47 6.73 18.84
C LEU A 173 -9.50 6.71 20.36
N TYR A 174 -9.77 5.55 20.96
CA TYR A 174 -9.69 5.36 22.40
C TYR A 174 -8.28 5.61 22.93
N GLY A 175 -7.24 5.10 22.26
CA GLY A 175 -5.84 5.43 22.58
C GLY A 175 -5.54 6.93 22.48
N ILE A 176 -6.00 7.59 21.40
CA ILE A 176 -5.84 9.04 21.22
C ILE A 176 -6.51 9.80 22.35
N SER A 177 -7.71 9.37 22.81
CA SER A 177 -8.42 10.02 23.91
C SER A 177 -7.65 9.95 25.24
N PHE A 178 -6.98 8.86 25.54
CA PHE A 178 -6.09 8.76 26.70
C PHE A 178 -4.86 9.66 26.59
N PHE A 179 -4.26 9.75 25.41
CA PHE A 179 -3.18 10.73 25.20
C PHE A 179 -3.68 12.15 25.41
N TYR A 180 -4.83 12.52 24.87
CA TYR A 180 -5.43 13.82 25.11
C TYR A 180 -5.70 14.05 26.60
N GLY A 181 -6.26 13.08 27.31
CA GLY A 181 -6.53 13.17 28.74
C GLY A 181 -5.27 13.38 29.60
N THR A 182 -4.12 12.86 29.18
CA THR A 182 -2.84 12.98 29.91
C THR A 182 -2.00 14.17 29.48
N THR A 183 -2.17 14.69 28.26
CA THR A 183 -1.33 15.75 27.70
C THR A 183 -2.08 17.07 27.48
N GLY A 184 -3.42 17.03 27.38
CA GLY A 184 -4.27 18.20 27.13
C GLY A 184 -4.14 18.77 25.71
N THR A 185 -3.55 18.04 24.76
CA THR A 185 -3.35 18.49 23.38
C THR A 185 -3.47 17.36 22.39
N LEU A 186 -3.80 17.68 21.13
CA LEU A 186 -3.80 16.74 20.00
C LEU A 186 -2.67 17.02 19.01
N TYR A 187 -1.94 18.13 19.14
CA TYR A 187 -0.84 18.49 18.26
C TYR A 187 0.41 17.63 18.54
N PHE A 188 1.04 17.15 17.50
CA PHE A 188 2.14 16.19 17.60
C PHE A 188 3.33 16.72 18.40
N GLY A 189 3.78 17.93 18.12
CA GLY A 189 4.92 18.54 18.83
C GLY A 189 4.63 18.79 20.30
N ASP A 190 3.46 19.35 20.64
CA ASP A 190 3.06 19.63 22.02
C ASP A 190 2.87 18.35 22.82
N MET A 191 2.29 17.32 22.19
CA MET A 191 2.08 16.03 22.84
C MET A 191 3.43 15.35 23.14
N ALA A 192 4.36 15.33 22.18
CA ALA A 192 5.70 14.78 22.38
C ALA A 192 6.42 15.41 23.58
N ALA A 193 6.28 16.73 23.76
CA ALA A 193 6.88 17.45 24.89
C ALA A 193 6.25 17.09 26.26
N ARG A 194 5.03 16.54 26.29
CA ARG A 194 4.27 16.22 27.50
C ARG A 194 4.17 14.71 27.78
N ILE A 195 4.69 13.87 26.92
CA ILE A 195 4.75 12.43 27.15
C ILE A 195 5.81 12.11 28.21
N THR A 196 5.39 11.40 29.26
CA THR A 196 6.23 10.99 30.39
C THR A 196 6.51 9.48 30.41
N GLY A 197 5.85 8.70 29.54
CA GLY A 197 5.95 7.24 29.55
C GLY A 197 5.18 6.56 30.67
N SER A 198 4.15 7.22 31.21
CA SER A 198 3.30 6.62 32.25
C SER A 198 2.60 5.34 31.77
N PRO A 199 2.20 4.41 32.67
CA PRO A 199 1.50 3.18 32.29
C PRO A 199 0.25 3.44 31.44
N LEU A 200 -0.49 4.52 31.73
CA LEU A 200 -1.66 4.92 30.94
C LEU A 200 -1.28 5.33 29.50
N GLN A 201 -0.16 6.05 29.33
CA GLN A 201 0.33 6.44 28.01
C GLN A 201 0.89 5.23 27.23
N ILE A 202 1.51 4.26 27.91
CA ILE A 202 1.94 3.00 27.28
C ILE A 202 0.71 2.22 26.75
N MET A 203 -0.33 2.10 27.57
CA MET A 203 -1.58 1.46 27.16
C MET A 203 -2.23 2.22 25.98
N ALA A 204 -2.26 3.54 26.03
CA ALA A 204 -2.76 4.39 24.95
C ALA A 204 -2.00 4.17 23.64
N MET A 205 -0.67 4.04 23.71
CA MET A 205 0.17 3.73 22.54
C MET A 205 -0.16 2.37 21.94
N VAL A 206 -0.40 1.34 22.75
CA VAL A 206 -0.80 0.01 22.25
C VAL A 206 -2.15 0.06 21.55
N PHE A 207 -3.14 0.78 22.09
CA PHE A 207 -4.43 0.99 21.44
C PHE A 207 -4.29 1.79 20.14
N PHE A 208 -3.49 2.84 20.12
CA PHE A 208 -3.20 3.58 18.91
C PHE A 208 -2.55 2.69 17.84
N PHE A 209 -1.58 1.87 18.23
CA PHE A 209 -0.89 0.94 17.34
C PHE A 209 -1.84 -0.10 16.72
N ALA A 210 -2.89 -0.52 17.44
CA ALA A 210 -3.88 -1.47 16.92
C ALA A 210 -4.54 -0.97 15.62
N GLY A 211 -4.88 0.32 15.52
CA GLY A 211 -5.47 0.91 14.32
C GLY A 211 -4.52 0.91 13.11
N LEU A 212 -3.30 1.36 13.28
CA LEU A 212 -2.30 1.33 12.22
C LEU A 212 -1.81 -0.10 11.91
N GLY A 213 -1.69 -0.95 12.92
CA GLY A 213 -1.38 -2.37 12.77
C GLY A 213 -2.42 -3.09 11.92
N PHE A 214 -3.71 -2.78 12.09
CA PHE A 214 -4.77 -3.24 11.20
C PHE A 214 -4.55 -2.74 9.77
N LYS A 215 -4.33 -1.44 9.57
CA LYS A 215 -4.17 -0.83 8.24
C LYS A 215 -2.98 -1.41 7.47
N ILE A 216 -1.89 -1.72 8.17
CA ILE A 216 -0.67 -2.33 7.61
C ILE A 216 -0.82 -3.85 7.49
N SER A 217 -1.80 -4.45 8.17
CA SER A 217 -2.01 -5.91 8.30
C SER A 217 -0.92 -6.63 9.10
N LEU A 218 -0.46 -6.04 10.20
CA LEU A 218 0.52 -6.68 11.08
C LEU A 218 -0.16 -7.72 12.00
N VAL A 219 0.54 -8.78 12.34
CA VAL A 219 0.06 -9.77 13.32
C VAL A 219 0.07 -9.13 14.72
N PRO A 220 -1.02 -9.19 15.51
CA PRO A 220 -2.22 -10.03 15.33
C PRO A 220 -3.37 -9.39 14.53
N PHE A 221 -3.24 -8.15 14.07
CA PHE A 221 -4.31 -7.37 13.42
C PHE A 221 -4.55 -7.75 11.93
N HIS A 222 -4.03 -8.87 11.46
CA HIS A 222 -4.00 -9.29 10.05
C HIS A 222 -5.18 -10.14 9.58
N LEU A 223 -6.04 -10.61 10.48
CA LEU A 223 -7.04 -11.67 10.21
C LEU A 223 -8.02 -11.32 9.08
N TRP A 224 -8.30 -10.05 8.85
CA TRP A 224 -9.16 -9.56 7.78
C TRP A 224 -8.54 -9.72 6.37
N THR A 225 -7.21 -9.73 6.28
CA THR A 225 -6.46 -9.50 5.03
C THR A 225 -6.68 -10.62 4.02
N ALA A 226 -6.59 -11.89 4.44
CA ALA A 226 -6.72 -13.03 3.54
C ALA A 226 -8.12 -13.13 2.92
N ASP A 227 -9.16 -12.97 3.73
CA ASP A 227 -10.55 -13.05 3.28
C ASP A 227 -10.93 -11.85 2.40
N THR A 228 -10.47 -10.66 2.76
CA THR A 228 -10.70 -9.45 1.98
C THR A 228 -10.01 -9.51 0.62
N TYR A 229 -8.74 -9.95 0.56
CA TYR A 229 -8.01 -10.04 -0.71
C TYR A 229 -8.62 -11.09 -1.64
N GLN A 230 -9.06 -12.21 -1.09
CA GLN A 230 -9.70 -13.27 -1.88
C GLN A 230 -11.05 -12.82 -2.45
N GLY A 231 -11.87 -12.14 -1.66
CA GLY A 231 -13.24 -11.78 -2.05
C GLY A 231 -13.37 -10.47 -2.85
N ALA A 232 -12.48 -9.50 -2.65
CA ALA A 232 -12.50 -8.23 -3.38
C ALA A 232 -12.17 -8.41 -4.86
N PRO A 233 -12.61 -7.50 -5.76
CA PRO A 233 -12.12 -7.45 -7.12
C PRO A 233 -10.60 -7.34 -7.16
N THR A 234 -9.92 -8.08 -8.04
CA THR A 234 -8.46 -8.21 -8.04
C THR A 234 -7.73 -6.86 -8.17
N THR A 235 -8.29 -5.94 -8.95
CA THR A 235 -7.75 -4.58 -9.09
C THR A 235 -7.85 -3.78 -7.78
N VAL A 236 -8.95 -3.94 -7.03
CA VAL A 236 -9.10 -3.33 -5.70
C VAL A 236 -8.12 -3.96 -4.70
N THR A 237 -7.96 -5.28 -4.75
CA THR A 237 -6.96 -5.99 -3.93
C THR A 237 -5.55 -5.47 -4.19
N SER A 238 -5.18 -5.23 -5.45
CA SER A 238 -3.86 -4.69 -5.81
C SER A 238 -3.62 -3.31 -5.20
N TYR A 239 -4.61 -2.41 -5.26
CA TYR A 239 -4.57 -1.09 -4.65
C TYR A 239 -4.42 -1.15 -3.12
N LEU A 240 -5.27 -1.95 -2.48
CA LEU A 240 -5.28 -2.13 -1.02
C LEU A 240 -3.96 -2.72 -0.51
N SER A 241 -3.34 -3.62 -1.28
CA SER A 241 -2.15 -4.35 -0.86
C SER A 241 -0.89 -3.50 -0.76
N VAL A 242 -0.81 -2.42 -1.52
CA VAL A 242 0.42 -1.60 -1.61
C VAL A 242 0.18 -0.14 -1.27
N VAL A 243 -0.75 0.54 -1.95
CA VAL A 243 -0.92 1.99 -1.81
C VAL A 243 -1.41 2.32 -0.40
N SER A 244 -2.45 1.63 0.06
CA SER A 244 -2.97 1.81 1.42
C SER A 244 -1.94 1.44 2.50
N LYS A 245 -1.24 0.30 2.35
CA LYS A 245 -0.23 -0.12 3.33
C LYS A 245 1.00 0.78 3.35
N GLY A 246 1.47 1.20 2.17
CA GLY A 246 2.62 2.09 2.06
C GLY A 246 2.40 3.42 2.75
N SER A 247 1.23 4.04 2.57
CA SER A 247 0.86 5.26 3.28
C SER A 247 0.83 5.06 4.80
N ALA A 248 0.20 3.99 5.28
CA ALA A 248 0.10 3.70 6.71
C ALA A 248 1.46 3.40 7.36
N ALA A 249 2.37 2.71 6.66
CA ALA A 249 3.72 2.43 7.15
C ALA A 249 4.56 3.72 7.28
N PHE A 250 4.47 4.61 6.30
CA PHE A 250 5.13 5.92 6.37
C PHE A 250 4.62 6.74 7.55
N VAL A 251 3.29 6.81 7.70
CA VAL A 251 2.66 7.58 8.77
C VAL A 251 2.97 6.98 10.14
N LEU A 252 2.99 5.64 10.28
CA LEU A 252 3.41 4.97 11.51
C LEU A 252 4.82 5.41 11.91
N MET A 253 5.79 5.37 10.99
CA MET A 253 7.15 5.80 11.28
C MET A 253 7.21 7.28 11.70
N THR A 254 6.45 8.15 11.00
CA THR A 254 6.38 9.59 11.32
C THR A 254 5.84 9.82 12.72
N VAL A 255 4.72 9.19 13.09
CA VAL A 255 4.11 9.34 14.42
C VAL A 255 4.99 8.76 15.52
N LEU A 256 5.60 7.58 15.30
CA LEU A 256 6.50 6.97 16.28
C LEU A 256 7.71 7.86 16.58
N ARG A 257 8.23 8.56 15.56
CA ARG A 257 9.36 9.48 15.76
C ARG A 257 8.95 10.84 16.32
N LYS A 258 7.92 11.47 15.74
CA LYS A 258 7.52 12.84 16.10
C LYS A 258 6.77 12.91 17.43
N VAL A 259 5.92 11.92 17.72
CA VAL A 259 5.07 11.94 18.92
C VAL A 259 5.62 11.01 20.00
N PHE A 260 5.91 9.75 19.64
CA PHE A 260 6.31 8.73 20.62
C PHE A 260 7.83 8.60 20.78
N GLY A 261 8.62 9.57 20.32
CA GLY A 261 10.07 9.60 20.54
C GLY A 261 10.48 9.40 22.00
N PRO A 262 9.82 10.03 23.01
CA PRO A 262 10.11 9.79 24.43
C PRO A 262 9.84 8.36 24.92
N MET A 263 9.07 7.56 24.15
CA MET A 263 8.72 6.16 24.46
C MET A 263 9.41 5.17 23.54
N ILE A 264 10.62 5.48 23.04
CA ILE A 264 11.31 4.68 22.03
C ILE A 264 11.52 3.22 22.46
N GLY A 265 11.91 2.97 23.71
CA GLY A 265 12.12 1.61 24.22
C GLY A 265 10.85 0.76 24.20
N GLN A 266 9.70 1.36 24.52
CA GLN A 266 8.41 0.68 24.58
C GLN A 266 7.91 0.31 23.18
N TRP A 267 7.89 1.27 22.23
CA TRP A 267 7.39 0.97 20.89
C TRP A 267 8.37 0.10 20.08
N GLN A 268 9.69 0.19 20.31
CA GLN A 268 10.64 -0.72 19.68
C GLN A 268 10.44 -2.17 20.15
N THR A 269 10.17 -2.37 21.45
CA THR A 269 9.87 -3.72 21.98
C THR A 269 8.59 -4.28 21.36
N LEU A 270 7.53 -3.46 21.28
CA LEU A 270 6.28 -3.84 20.62
C LEU A 270 6.49 -4.18 19.15
N LEU A 271 7.19 -3.31 18.40
CA LEU A 271 7.48 -3.54 16.98
C LEU A 271 8.34 -4.78 16.76
N TYR A 272 9.31 -5.06 17.64
CA TYR A 272 10.14 -6.26 17.56
C TYR A 272 9.25 -7.51 17.56
N ALA A 273 8.39 -7.65 18.56
CA ALA A 273 7.50 -8.79 18.70
C ALA A 273 6.54 -8.92 17.49
N VAL A 274 5.89 -7.82 17.11
CA VAL A 274 4.96 -7.76 15.99
C VAL A 274 5.64 -8.09 14.65
N THR A 275 6.86 -7.63 14.46
CA THR A 275 7.65 -7.91 13.24
C THR A 275 7.98 -9.39 13.13
N VAL A 276 8.54 -10.01 14.19
CA VAL A 276 8.86 -11.44 14.22
C VAL A 276 7.61 -12.28 13.94
N LEU A 277 6.50 -11.97 14.60
CA LEU A 277 5.23 -12.66 14.40
C LEU A 277 4.72 -12.49 12.97
N SER A 278 4.76 -11.27 12.42
CA SER A 278 4.24 -10.99 11.08
C SER A 278 4.99 -11.73 9.99
N ILE A 279 6.33 -11.69 10.00
CA ILE A 279 7.13 -12.38 8.99
C ILE A 279 7.03 -13.91 9.13
N THR A 280 6.99 -14.45 10.36
CA THR A 280 7.00 -15.90 10.58
C THR A 280 5.62 -16.51 10.32
N VAL A 281 4.57 -15.98 10.95
CA VAL A 281 3.20 -16.49 10.81
C VAL A 281 2.74 -16.41 9.36
N ALA A 282 2.93 -15.24 8.72
CA ALA A 282 2.50 -15.05 7.34
C ALA A 282 3.21 -16.01 6.36
N ASN A 283 4.51 -16.21 6.51
CA ASN A 283 5.27 -17.13 5.65
C ASN A 283 4.80 -18.59 5.81
N LEU A 284 4.54 -19.04 7.04
CA LEU A 284 4.05 -20.38 7.30
C LEU A 284 2.65 -20.61 6.71
N PHE A 285 1.76 -19.60 6.81
CA PHE A 285 0.42 -19.69 6.22
C PHE A 285 0.45 -19.59 4.69
N ALA A 286 1.36 -18.80 4.11
CA ALA A 286 1.51 -18.68 2.65
C ALA A 286 1.78 -20.02 1.97
N ILE A 287 2.61 -20.88 2.55
CA ILE A 287 2.99 -22.19 2.00
C ILE A 287 1.77 -23.10 1.77
N ARG A 288 0.72 -22.96 2.57
CA ARG A 288 -0.47 -23.82 2.53
C ARG A 288 -1.59 -23.31 1.64
N GLN A 289 -1.46 -22.12 1.07
CA GLN A 289 -2.53 -21.54 0.26
C GLN A 289 -2.60 -22.17 -1.13
N LYS A 290 -3.81 -22.38 -1.62
CA LYS A 290 -4.10 -22.88 -2.97
C LYS A 290 -4.67 -21.78 -3.88
N ASP A 291 -5.36 -20.81 -3.31
CA ASP A 291 -5.85 -19.61 -4.00
C ASP A 291 -4.74 -18.57 -4.08
N LEU A 292 -4.48 -18.04 -5.27
CA LEU A 292 -3.35 -17.13 -5.52
C LEU A 292 -3.56 -15.75 -4.86
N LYS A 293 -4.80 -15.26 -4.80
CA LYS A 293 -5.09 -13.98 -4.13
C LYS A 293 -4.90 -14.11 -2.61
N ARG A 294 -5.33 -15.22 -2.04
CA ARG A 294 -5.12 -15.52 -0.62
C ARG A 294 -3.64 -15.76 -0.29
N PHE A 295 -2.93 -16.43 -1.18
CA PHE A 295 -1.48 -16.57 -1.12
C PHE A 295 -0.77 -15.21 -1.10
N LEU A 296 -1.14 -14.30 -2.01
CA LEU A 296 -0.60 -12.94 -2.07
C LEU A 296 -0.98 -12.10 -0.84
N ALA A 297 -2.11 -12.39 -0.19
CA ALA A 297 -2.46 -11.74 1.07
C ALA A 297 -1.45 -12.07 2.17
N PHE A 298 -1.11 -13.34 2.37
CA PHE A 298 -0.08 -13.74 3.35
C PHE A 298 1.31 -13.24 2.95
N SER A 299 1.66 -13.29 1.66
CA SER A 299 2.85 -12.64 1.14
C SER A 299 2.89 -11.15 1.53
N SER A 300 1.80 -10.42 1.36
CA SER A 300 1.68 -9.00 1.70
C SER A 300 1.82 -8.72 3.20
N ILE A 301 1.35 -9.62 4.07
CA ILE A 301 1.55 -9.53 5.54
C ILE A 301 3.04 -9.70 5.88
N SER A 302 3.71 -10.66 5.25
CA SER A 302 5.16 -10.85 5.41
C SER A 302 5.96 -9.63 4.93
N GLN A 303 5.61 -9.06 3.76
CA GLN A 303 6.25 -7.85 3.25
C GLN A 303 6.04 -6.65 4.18
N ALA A 304 4.85 -6.52 4.80
CA ALA A 304 4.61 -5.51 5.83
C ALA A 304 5.54 -5.69 7.04
N GLY A 305 5.79 -6.93 7.45
CA GLY A 305 6.77 -7.23 8.50
C GLY A 305 8.19 -6.80 8.12
N TYR A 306 8.63 -7.01 6.87
CA TYR A 306 9.94 -6.50 6.41
C TYR A 306 10.01 -4.98 6.39
N ILE A 307 8.93 -4.27 6.05
CA ILE A 307 8.87 -2.81 6.12
C ILE A 307 9.11 -2.33 7.57
N MET A 308 8.61 -3.06 8.58
CA MET A 308 8.81 -2.70 9.99
C MET A 308 10.28 -2.73 10.43
N LEU A 309 11.16 -3.44 9.73
CA LEU A 309 12.61 -3.38 9.97
C LEU A 309 13.19 -1.98 9.72
N ALA A 310 12.65 -1.26 8.73
CA ALA A 310 13.03 0.13 8.50
C ALA A 310 12.50 1.06 9.61
N VAL A 311 11.27 0.79 10.08
CA VAL A 311 10.62 1.59 11.13
C VAL A 311 11.34 1.45 12.47
N ILE A 312 11.68 0.22 12.87
CA ILE A 312 12.30 -0.07 14.18
C ILE A 312 13.70 0.56 14.30
N GLY A 313 14.41 0.72 13.19
CA GLY A 313 15.70 1.40 13.15
C GLY A 313 15.64 2.90 13.49
N GLY A 314 14.47 3.53 13.39
CA GLY A 314 14.19 4.88 13.88
C GLY A 314 15.07 6.00 13.32
N SER A 315 15.73 5.82 12.17
CA SER A 315 16.71 6.74 11.61
C SER A 315 16.24 7.36 10.27
N ALA A 316 16.88 8.46 9.84
CA ALA A 316 16.67 9.02 8.50
C ALA A 316 16.96 7.98 7.39
N PHE A 317 18.01 7.17 7.56
CA PHE A 317 18.31 6.04 6.68
C PHE A 317 17.16 5.02 6.65
N GLY A 318 16.53 4.73 7.80
CA GLY A 318 15.33 3.90 7.89
C GLY A 318 14.15 4.49 7.10
N MET A 319 13.94 5.80 7.16
CA MET A 319 12.88 6.48 6.40
C MET A 319 13.09 6.37 4.89
N THR A 320 14.29 6.67 4.40
CA THR A 320 14.65 6.48 2.99
C THR A 320 14.44 5.02 2.56
N SER A 321 14.91 4.07 3.38
CA SER A 321 14.77 2.64 3.11
C SER A 321 13.32 2.18 3.08
N LEU A 322 12.45 2.73 3.94
CA LEU A 322 11.02 2.47 3.96
C LEU A 322 10.36 2.92 2.66
N VAL A 323 10.58 4.18 2.26
CA VAL A 323 9.94 4.74 1.06
C VAL A 323 10.43 4.03 -0.20
N PHE A 324 11.73 3.76 -0.27
CA PHE A 324 12.30 2.97 -1.37
C PHE A 324 11.72 1.55 -1.41
N TYR A 325 11.57 0.89 -0.25
CA TYR A 325 10.96 -0.44 -0.17
C TYR A 325 9.52 -0.43 -0.66
N VAL A 326 8.72 0.55 -0.24
CA VAL A 326 7.32 0.69 -0.68
C VAL A 326 7.24 0.88 -2.20
N LEU A 327 8.11 1.71 -2.79
CA LEU A 327 8.17 1.92 -4.23
C LEU A 327 8.51 0.63 -5.01
N VAL A 328 9.53 -0.11 -4.57
CA VAL A 328 9.94 -1.37 -5.19
C VAL A 328 8.88 -2.46 -5.01
N TYR A 329 8.33 -2.58 -3.80
CA TYR A 329 7.25 -3.52 -3.50
C TYR A 329 6.02 -3.23 -4.35
N MET A 330 5.68 -1.95 -4.54
CA MET A 330 4.59 -1.53 -5.39
C MET A 330 4.78 -2.00 -6.83
N ALA A 331 5.96 -1.78 -7.43
CA ALA A 331 6.23 -2.23 -8.79
C ALA A 331 6.08 -3.74 -8.96
N ALA A 332 6.66 -4.53 -8.06
CA ALA A 332 6.61 -5.99 -8.12
C ALA A 332 5.19 -6.54 -7.83
N ASN A 333 4.53 -6.02 -6.80
CA ASN A 333 3.24 -6.54 -6.37
C ASN A 333 2.11 -6.17 -7.35
N LEU A 334 2.11 -4.94 -7.89
CA LEU A 334 1.16 -4.54 -8.93
C LEU A 334 1.38 -5.32 -10.23
N ALA A 335 2.63 -5.73 -10.54
CA ALA A 335 2.89 -6.64 -11.66
C ALA A 335 2.23 -8.00 -11.44
N VAL A 336 2.42 -8.60 -10.28
CA VAL A 336 1.82 -9.91 -9.93
C VAL A 336 0.29 -9.83 -10.01
N PHE A 337 -0.32 -8.85 -9.33
CA PHE A 337 -1.78 -8.69 -9.38
C PHE A 337 -2.30 -8.32 -10.76
N GLY A 338 -1.53 -7.58 -11.56
CA GLY A 338 -1.85 -7.28 -12.95
C GLY A 338 -1.92 -8.54 -13.81
N VAL A 339 -0.98 -9.46 -13.65
CA VAL A 339 -1.04 -10.78 -14.30
C VAL A 339 -2.23 -11.59 -13.81
N VAL A 340 -2.45 -11.64 -12.49
CA VAL A 340 -3.60 -12.37 -11.88
C VAL A 340 -4.92 -11.83 -12.43
N SER A 341 -5.12 -10.51 -12.41
CA SER A 341 -6.33 -9.87 -12.94
C SER A 341 -6.55 -10.19 -14.42
N THR A 342 -5.48 -10.19 -15.21
CA THR A 342 -5.54 -10.47 -16.64
C THR A 342 -5.91 -11.94 -16.91
N VAL A 343 -5.31 -12.87 -16.20
CA VAL A 343 -5.64 -14.30 -16.30
C VAL A 343 -7.07 -14.56 -15.82
N GLU A 344 -7.48 -14.02 -14.68
CA GLU A 344 -8.84 -14.13 -14.14
C GLU A 344 -9.90 -13.69 -15.16
N GLN A 345 -9.67 -12.57 -15.85
CA GLN A 345 -10.62 -12.03 -16.83
C GLN A 345 -10.76 -12.90 -18.08
N HIS A 346 -9.68 -13.56 -18.53
CA HIS A 346 -9.67 -14.36 -19.75
C HIS A 346 -9.89 -15.87 -19.50
N SER A 347 -9.88 -16.32 -18.27
CA SER A 347 -10.06 -17.72 -17.89
C SER A 347 -11.40 -18.05 -17.25
N GLY A 348 -12.34 -17.07 -17.22
CA GLY A 348 -13.63 -17.26 -16.57
C GLY A 348 -13.57 -17.26 -15.03
N GLY A 349 -12.59 -16.52 -14.45
CA GLY A 349 -12.50 -16.33 -12.99
C GLY A 349 -11.56 -17.29 -12.27
N LYS A 350 -10.68 -17.99 -12.98
CA LYS A 350 -9.71 -18.91 -12.40
C LYS A 350 -8.60 -18.15 -11.65
N VAL A 351 -8.40 -18.46 -10.37
CA VAL A 351 -7.42 -17.82 -9.48
C VAL A 351 -6.65 -18.82 -8.59
N GLY A 352 -6.87 -20.14 -8.79
CA GLY A 352 -6.11 -21.18 -8.10
C GLY A 352 -4.67 -21.27 -8.61
N ILE A 353 -3.70 -21.60 -7.76
CA ILE A 353 -2.30 -21.81 -8.18
C ILE A 353 -2.22 -22.90 -9.25
N GLU A 354 -3.03 -23.96 -9.14
CA GLU A 354 -3.11 -25.06 -10.09
C GLU A 354 -3.62 -24.61 -11.47
N ASP A 355 -4.45 -23.58 -11.53
CA ASP A 355 -4.93 -23.01 -12.81
C ASP A 355 -3.81 -22.37 -13.64
N TYR A 356 -2.68 -22.06 -13.02
CA TYR A 356 -1.48 -21.50 -13.69
C TYR A 356 -0.54 -22.58 -14.19
N ASN A 357 -0.84 -23.89 -13.98
CA ASN A 357 -0.01 -24.97 -14.48
C ASN A 357 0.10 -24.90 -16.01
N GLY A 358 1.35 -24.90 -16.49
CA GLY A 358 1.62 -24.84 -17.93
C GLY A 358 1.37 -23.48 -18.59
N LEU A 359 1.12 -22.39 -17.83
CA LEU A 359 0.86 -21.05 -18.38
C LEU A 359 1.94 -20.57 -19.37
N TYR A 360 3.20 -20.95 -19.14
CA TYR A 360 4.31 -20.61 -20.05
C TYR A 360 4.10 -21.11 -21.49
N ARG A 361 3.43 -22.25 -21.69
CA ARG A 361 3.21 -22.82 -23.02
C ARG A 361 2.25 -22.00 -23.87
N THR A 362 1.27 -21.37 -23.23
CA THR A 362 0.18 -20.62 -23.91
C THR A 362 0.39 -19.11 -23.85
N ASN A 363 0.88 -18.60 -22.73
CA ASN A 363 1.04 -17.16 -22.46
C ASN A 363 2.46 -16.85 -21.92
N PRO A 364 3.55 -17.08 -22.69
CA PRO A 364 4.93 -17.03 -22.19
C PRO A 364 5.33 -15.65 -21.66
N LYS A 365 4.83 -14.55 -22.25
CA LYS A 365 5.14 -13.19 -21.80
C LYS A 365 4.57 -12.90 -20.42
N LEU A 366 3.33 -13.33 -20.14
CA LEU A 366 2.72 -13.15 -18.83
C LEU A 366 3.39 -14.02 -17.75
N ALA A 367 3.73 -15.27 -18.09
CA ALA A 367 4.48 -16.16 -17.21
C ALA A 367 5.86 -15.57 -16.86
N LEU A 368 6.58 -15.00 -17.85
CA LEU A 368 7.85 -14.33 -17.60
C LEU A 368 7.69 -13.10 -16.68
N MET A 369 6.72 -12.22 -16.97
CA MET A 369 6.48 -11.03 -16.14
C MET A 369 6.14 -11.41 -14.69
N MET A 370 5.28 -12.43 -14.50
CA MET A 370 4.96 -12.98 -13.18
C MET A 370 6.21 -13.50 -12.47
N THR A 371 7.06 -14.24 -13.17
CA THR A 371 8.30 -14.80 -12.61
C THR A 371 9.27 -13.71 -12.15
N LEU A 372 9.53 -12.70 -12.98
CA LEU A 372 10.42 -11.59 -12.64
C LEU A 372 9.90 -10.80 -11.43
N ALA A 373 8.59 -10.57 -11.39
CA ALA A 373 7.96 -9.91 -10.26
C ALA A 373 8.05 -10.74 -8.96
N LEU A 374 7.81 -12.06 -9.02
CA LEU A 374 7.97 -12.97 -7.88
C LEU A 374 9.43 -13.06 -7.42
N PHE A 375 10.39 -13.05 -8.33
CA PHE A 375 11.82 -13.01 -7.99
C PHE A 375 12.21 -11.71 -7.27
N SER A 376 11.63 -10.58 -7.69
CA SER A 376 11.79 -9.32 -6.99
C SER A 376 11.20 -9.38 -5.58
N LEU A 377 9.97 -9.90 -5.41
CA LEU A 377 9.36 -10.09 -4.09
C LEU A 377 10.15 -11.04 -3.18
N ALA A 378 10.74 -12.08 -3.75
CA ALA A 378 11.64 -12.99 -3.04
C ALA A 378 12.94 -12.31 -2.60
N GLY A 379 13.40 -11.30 -3.34
CA GLY A 379 14.67 -10.61 -3.09
C GLY A 379 15.85 -11.30 -3.75
N ILE A 380 15.67 -11.80 -4.98
CA ILE A 380 16.76 -12.40 -5.77
C ILE A 380 17.51 -11.30 -6.53
N PRO A 381 18.86 -11.24 -6.47
CA PRO A 381 19.63 -10.36 -7.35
C PRO A 381 19.44 -10.78 -8.83
N PRO A 382 19.43 -9.87 -9.81
CA PRO A 382 19.72 -8.43 -9.72
C PRO A 382 18.46 -7.53 -9.57
N PHE A 383 17.31 -8.10 -9.21
CA PHE A 383 16.05 -7.36 -9.15
C PHE A 383 16.00 -6.36 -8.00
N ALA A 384 15.20 -5.30 -8.16
CA ALA A 384 15.07 -4.20 -7.20
C ALA A 384 14.69 -4.67 -5.77
N GLY A 385 13.92 -5.76 -5.65
CA GLY A 385 13.52 -6.34 -4.37
C GLY A 385 14.68 -6.79 -3.49
N PHE A 386 15.80 -7.21 -4.08
CA PHE A 386 17.00 -7.53 -3.32
C PHE A 386 17.55 -6.30 -2.62
N PHE A 387 17.73 -5.20 -3.35
CA PHE A 387 18.28 -3.96 -2.81
C PHE A 387 17.35 -3.34 -1.76
N SER A 388 16.05 -3.35 -2.00
CA SER A 388 15.08 -2.84 -1.03
C SER A 388 15.12 -3.61 0.30
N LYS A 389 15.19 -4.96 0.26
CA LYS A 389 15.37 -5.79 1.45
C LYS A 389 16.71 -5.52 2.14
N PHE A 390 17.78 -5.41 1.37
CA PHE A 390 19.11 -5.10 1.89
C PHE A 390 19.10 -3.80 2.71
N PHE A 391 18.49 -2.73 2.19
CA PHE A 391 18.46 -1.45 2.89
C PHE A 391 17.64 -1.48 4.19
N VAL A 392 16.46 -2.15 4.20
CA VAL A 392 15.68 -2.25 5.44
C VAL A 392 16.36 -3.15 6.48
N PHE A 393 17.07 -4.20 6.06
CA PHE A 393 17.89 -5.03 6.95
C PHE A 393 19.06 -4.22 7.53
N ALA A 394 19.74 -3.44 6.69
CA ALA A 394 20.81 -2.56 7.13
C ALA A 394 20.32 -1.49 8.11
N ALA A 395 19.10 -0.96 7.93
CA ALA A 395 18.50 0.01 8.85
C ALA A 395 18.26 -0.62 10.24
N ALA A 396 17.69 -1.82 10.32
CA ALA A 396 17.49 -2.53 11.58
C ALA A 396 18.83 -2.95 12.21
N PHE A 397 19.80 -3.41 11.40
CA PHE A 397 21.12 -3.80 11.87
C PHE A 397 21.88 -2.64 12.51
N LYS A 398 21.89 -1.47 11.86
CA LYS A 398 22.47 -0.23 12.41
C LYS A 398 21.76 0.24 13.68
N GLY A 399 20.47 -0.08 13.84
CA GLY A 399 19.70 0.17 15.05
C GLY A 399 19.99 -0.81 16.20
N GLY A 400 20.90 -1.79 16.01
CA GLY A 400 21.26 -2.78 17.04
C GLY A 400 20.38 -4.04 17.07
N PHE A 401 19.43 -4.19 16.14
CA PHE A 401 18.49 -5.34 16.12
C PHE A 401 19.03 -6.55 15.35
N HIS A 402 20.23 -7.02 15.68
CA HIS A 402 20.94 -8.08 14.94
C HIS A 402 20.16 -9.41 14.89
N LEU A 403 19.60 -9.84 16.02
CA LEU A 403 18.80 -11.08 16.07
C LEU A 403 17.52 -10.99 15.22
N LEU A 404 16.86 -9.82 15.21
CA LEU A 404 15.69 -9.58 14.38
C LEU A 404 16.04 -9.69 12.89
N VAL A 405 17.17 -9.12 12.48
CA VAL A 405 17.68 -9.23 11.09
C VAL A 405 17.98 -10.69 10.74
N PHE A 406 18.59 -11.45 11.65
CA PHE A 406 18.85 -12.88 11.43
C PHE A 406 17.54 -13.68 11.23
N ILE A 407 16.53 -13.45 12.07
CA ILE A 407 15.20 -14.06 11.91
C ILE A 407 14.57 -13.67 10.58
N ALA A 408 14.70 -12.41 10.18
CA ALA A 408 14.18 -11.92 8.90
C ALA A 408 14.88 -12.56 7.69
N LEU A 409 16.20 -12.79 7.76
CA LEU A 409 16.96 -13.50 6.73
C LEU A 409 16.48 -14.94 6.56
N ILE A 410 16.27 -15.69 7.65
CA ILE A 410 15.69 -17.04 7.60
C ILE A 410 14.30 -17.01 6.94
N ASN A 411 13.45 -16.08 7.35
CA ASN A 411 12.13 -15.90 6.77
C ASN A 411 12.15 -15.52 5.29
N THR A 412 13.20 -14.83 4.82
CA THR A 412 13.38 -14.55 3.39
C THR A 412 13.61 -15.84 2.58
N VAL A 413 14.37 -16.79 3.14
CA VAL A 413 14.56 -18.11 2.50
C VAL A 413 13.24 -18.88 2.43
N VAL A 414 12.43 -18.83 3.49
CA VAL A 414 11.08 -19.44 3.49
C VAL A 414 10.19 -18.78 2.44
N SER A 415 10.27 -17.44 2.31
CA SER A 415 9.48 -16.73 1.29
C SER A 415 9.91 -17.08 -0.13
N LEU A 416 11.20 -17.26 -0.39
CA LEU A 416 11.70 -17.72 -1.67
C LEU A 416 11.08 -19.06 -2.07
N TYR A 417 10.99 -20.00 -1.14
CA TYR A 417 10.43 -21.32 -1.42
C TYR A 417 9.00 -21.24 -1.97
N TYR A 418 8.12 -20.52 -1.32
CA TYR A 418 6.72 -20.48 -1.77
C TYR A 418 6.52 -19.66 -3.05
N TYR A 419 7.33 -18.63 -3.34
CA TYR A 419 7.31 -17.95 -4.64
C TYR A 419 7.75 -18.88 -5.77
N LEU A 420 8.77 -19.72 -5.52
CA LEU A 420 9.23 -20.72 -6.49
C LEU A 420 8.17 -21.80 -6.77
N LEU A 421 7.27 -22.11 -5.83
CA LEU A 421 6.16 -23.04 -6.10
C LEU A 421 5.22 -22.50 -7.20
N VAL A 422 4.95 -21.19 -7.22
CA VAL A 422 4.15 -20.57 -8.30
C VAL A 422 4.90 -20.60 -9.62
N VAL A 423 6.21 -20.33 -9.62
CA VAL A 423 7.05 -20.43 -10.83
C VAL A 423 7.07 -21.87 -11.33
N LYS A 424 7.23 -22.86 -10.44
CA LYS A 424 7.16 -24.30 -10.77
C LYS A 424 5.83 -24.65 -11.44
N ALA A 425 4.71 -24.16 -10.94
CA ALA A 425 3.39 -24.36 -11.54
C ALA A 425 3.36 -23.86 -12.98
N MET A 426 3.84 -22.66 -13.25
CA MET A 426 3.78 -22.06 -14.57
C MET A 426 4.69 -22.74 -15.62
N TYR A 427 5.86 -23.24 -15.21
CA TYR A 427 6.88 -23.73 -16.17
C TYR A 427 7.03 -25.24 -16.19
N ILE A 428 6.88 -25.93 -15.06
CA ILE A 428 7.26 -27.33 -14.89
C ILE A 428 6.05 -28.24 -14.80
N THR A 429 5.02 -27.84 -14.03
CA THR A 429 3.86 -28.70 -13.78
C THR A 429 3.01 -28.81 -15.05
N PRO A 430 2.79 -30.04 -15.57
CA PRO A 430 1.99 -30.24 -16.77
C PRO A 430 0.52 -29.91 -16.50
N ASN A 431 -0.17 -29.46 -17.55
CA ASN A 431 -1.61 -29.26 -17.58
C ASN A 431 -2.13 -29.60 -18.97
N ASP A 432 -3.11 -30.46 -19.05
CA ASP A 432 -3.71 -30.90 -20.32
C ASP A 432 -4.66 -29.84 -20.89
N ALA A 433 -5.18 -28.92 -20.05
CA ALA A 433 -6.06 -27.84 -20.44
C ALA A 433 -5.59 -26.51 -19.84
N PRO A 434 -4.40 -25.98 -20.23
CA PRO A 434 -3.89 -24.74 -19.73
C PRO A 434 -4.79 -23.56 -20.17
N VAL A 435 -4.65 -22.42 -19.51
CA VAL A 435 -5.35 -21.17 -19.91
C VAL A 435 -5.06 -20.89 -21.38
N ALA A 436 -6.12 -20.75 -22.19
CA ALA A 436 -5.98 -20.52 -23.62
C ALA A 436 -5.11 -19.28 -23.92
N PRO A 437 -4.41 -19.25 -25.05
CA PRO A 437 -3.64 -18.06 -25.42
C PRO A 437 -4.57 -16.88 -25.67
N PHE A 438 -4.23 -15.73 -25.14
CA PHE A 438 -4.98 -14.48 -25.30
C PHE A 438 -4.07 -13.26 -25.42
N ARG A 439 -4.62 -12.15 -25.85
CA ARG A 439 -3.90 -10.88 -25.93
C ARG A 439 -4.49 -9.89 -24.95
N SER A 440 -3.69 -9.42 -24.00
CA SER A 440 -4.07 -8.38 -23.06
C SER A 440 -4.39 -7.06 -23.77
N ASP A 441 -5.28 -6.26 -23.20
CA ASP A 441 -5.60 -4.91 -23.66
C ASP A 441 -4.38 -3.95 -23.59
N ARG A 442 -4.50 -2.79 -24.23
CA ARG A 442 -3.41 -1.81 -24.31
C ARG A 442 -3.02 -1.24 -22.96
N TYR A 443 -4.01 -0.89 -22.11
CA TYR A 443 -3.76 -0.29 -20.79
C TYR A 443 -3.07 -1.26 -19.83
N THR A 444 -3.51 -2.52 -19.80
CA THR A 444 -2.84 -3.58 -19.03
C THR A 444 -1.39 -3.79 -19.48
N ARG A 445 -1.13 -3.78 -20.80
CA ARG A 445 0.26 -3.92 -21.31
C ARG A 445 1.15 -2.75 -20.88
N ILE A 446 0.63 -1.52 -20.92
CA ILE A 446 1.37 -0.33 -20.46
C ILE A 446 1.67 -0.44 -18.95
N SER A 447 0.67 -0.81 -18.14
CA SER A 447 0.86 -0.96 -16.70
C SER A 447 1.89 -2.03 -16.35
N LEU A 448 1.81 -3.21 -17.00
CA LEU A 448 2.78 -4.28 -16.79
C LEU A 448 4.19 -3.89 -17.24
N ALA A 449 4.32 -3.15 -18.36
CA ALA A 449 5.61 -2.64 -18.82
C ALA A 449 6.22 -1.63 -17.83
N LEU A 450 5.41 -0.72 -17.27
CA LEU A 450 5.86 0.21 -16.22
C LEU A 450 6.31 -0.54 -14.96
N CYS A 451 5.53 -1.54 -14.52
CA CYS A 451 5.89 -2.37 -13.38
C CYS A 451 7.21 -3.13 -13.61
N MET A 452 7.39 -3.72 -14.81
CA MET A 452 8.63 -4.43 -15.16
C MET A 452 9.83 -3.49 -15.24
N ALA A 453 9.65 -2.29 -15.80
CA ALA A 453 10.69 -1.26 -15.75
C ALA A 453 11.08 -0.93 -14.30
N GLY A 454 10.09 -0.79 -13.39
CA GLY A 454 10.34 -0.59 -11.96
C GLY A 454 11.11 -1.75 -11.33
N VAL A 455 10.70 -3.00 -11.58
CA VAL A 455 11.37 -4.21 -11.05
C VAL A 455 12.83 -4.33 -11.48
N LEU A 456 13.16 -3.90 -12.70
CA LEU A 456 14.51 -4.00 -13.26
C LEU A 456 15.36 -2.76 -12.94
N LEU A 457 14.81 -1.56 -13.19
CA LEU A 457 15.59 -0.32 -13.14
C LEU A 457 15.80 0.21 -11.72
N LEU A 458 14.81 0.11 -10.82
CA LEU A 458 14.96 0.63 -9.45
C LEU A 458 16.09 -0.05 -8.67
N GLY A 459 16.48 -1.28 -9.03
CA GLY A 459 17.60 -1.97 -8.42
C GLY A 459 18.97 -1.52 -8.94
N VAL A 460 19.03 -0.99 -10.17
CA VAL A 460 20.30 -0.65 -10.84
C VAL A 460 20.56 0.86 -10.80
N VAL A 461 19.50 1.67 -10.84
CA VAL A 461 19.59 3.14 -10.89
C VAL A 461 19.62 3.70 -9.47
N SER A 462 20.82 3.95 -8.93
CA SER A 462 21.00 4.52 -7.57
C SER A 462 20.39 5.91 -7.39
N ALA A 463 20.29 6.69 -8.47
CA ALA A 463 19.76 8.05 -8.46
C ALA A 463 18.34 8.15 -7.85
N VAL A 464 17.53 7.08 -7.95
CA VAL A 464 16.19 7.06 -7.33
C VAL A 464 16.31 6.99 -5.79
N TYR A 465 17.19 6.12 -5.28
CA TYR A 465 17.44 6.02 -3.84
C TYR A 465 18.06 7.32 -3.31
N ASP A 466 19.04 7.87 -4.02
CA ASP A 466 19.71 9.12 -3.65
C ASP A 466 18.73 10.31 -3.68
N GLY A 467 17.82 10.34 -4.66
CA GLY A 467 16.75 11.31 -4.75
C GLY A 467 15.79 11.25 -3.56
N ILE A 468 15.38 10.06 -3.13
CA ILE A 468 14.56 9.89 -1.92
C ILE A 468 15.34 10.33 -0.69
N ASN A 469 16.61 9.95 -0.59
CA ASN A 469 17.47 10.26 0.55
C ASN A 469 17.69 11.77 0.71
N ALA A 470 17.76 12.53 -0.39
CA ALA A 470 17.92 13.98 -0.35
C ALA A 470 16.75 14.70 0.38
N PHE A 471 15.58 14.10 0.41
CA PHE A 471 14.39 14.64 1.09
C PHE A 471 14.12 14.03 2.48
N ALA A 472 14.91 13.04 2.91
CA ALA A 472 14.72 12.38 4.21
C ALA A 472 15.14 13.25 5.41
N PHE A 473 15.84 14.36 5.17
CA PHE A 473 16.21 15.33 6.19
C PHE A 473 15.05 16.31 6.39
N GLY A 474 14.46 16.33 7.59
CA GLY A 474 13.35 17.22 7.95
C GLY A 474 12.16 16.54 8.64
N LEU A 475 12.31 15.25 8.96
CA LEU A 475 11.35 14.47 9.74
C LEU A 475 11.83 14.27 11.18
#